data_73e898fc6ff097be09dadb0c5b8b0c18
#
_entry.id   73e898fc6ff097be09dadb0c5b8b0c18
#
_cell.length_a   1.000
_cell.length_b   1.000
_cell.length_c   1.000
_cell.angle_alpha   90.00
_cell.angle_beta   90.00
_cell.angle_gamma   90.00
#
_symmetry.space_group_name_H-M   'P 1'
#
loop_
_entity.id
_entity.type
_entity.pdbx_description
1 polymer ?
#
loop_
_entity_poly.entity_id
_entity_poly.type
_entity_poly.pdbx_seq_one_letter_code
_entity_poly.pdbx_strand_id
1 'polypeptide(L)'
;MAKTITITIIGAGMMGSALAFPARENGNSVRLVGTPLDREIIEACKAEGKHPKFEKAFPEGIEYFQFDNWKEAVKGCDFIIGGVSSFGVDWFLNEVLINLDPSIPILSVTKGLVNLEDGSLISYPEYWQRSLAAKGIERKICAIGGPCTSYELVAHDQTEVAFCGKQPEVLKMMKATMSTDYYHISLTEDVEGLESAVALKNGYALAVAMTIGLVNRTMNDGLHYNSQAGAFYQAVKEMRYLLELQGASRDCENIGIGDLYVTVYGGRTRKIGILLGEGKTYEEAMNILAGVTLESLVVARRVFSAISVRADKGEVDLRKFPMLCHVADVLDHGKDARLPWESFTFENI
;
A
#
# COMPACT_ATOMS: atom_id res chain seq x y z
N MET A 1 7.75 16.90 -31.81
CA MET A 1 8.22 16.57 -30.46
C MET A 1 6.98 16.14 -29.67
N ALA A 2 7.05 15.04 -28.92
CA ALA A 2 5.98 14.67 -28.00
C ALA A 2 5.79 15.79 -26.98
N LYS A 3 4.55 16.07 -26.56
CA LYS A 3 4.24 17.06 -25.51
C LYS A 3 4.91 16.61 -24.21
N THR A 4 5.71 17.46 -23.60
CA THR A 4 6.26 17.19 -22.25
C THR A 4 5.10 17.18 -21.26
N ILE A 5 4.95 16.09 -20.53
CA ILE A 5 3.93 15.93 -19.49
C ILE A 5 4.43 16.56 -18.19
N THR A 6 3.55 17.24 -17.48
CA THR A 6 3.84 17.80 -16.16
C THR A 6 3.12 17.00 -15.08
N ILE A 7 3.90 16.44 -14.15
CA ILE A 7 3.41 15.61 -13.05
C ILE A 7 3.63 16.37 -11.74
N THR A 8 2.60 16.50 -10.93
CA THR A 8 2.75 17.00 -9.56
C THR A 8 2.58 15.85 -8.57
N ILE A 9 3.55 15.62 -7.71
CA ILE A 9 3.51 14.62 -6.65
C ILE A 9 3.20 15.36 -5.35
N ILE A 10 2.11 15.01 -4.67
CA ILE A 10 1.73 15.59 -3.38
C ILE A 10 1.94 14.55 -2.29
N GLY A 11 2.91 14.80 -1.43
CA GLY A 11 3.41 13.90 -0.39
C GLY A 11 4.87 13.53 -0.67
N ALA A 12 5.80 14.14 0.07
CA ALA A 12 7.24 13.90 -0.04
C ALA A 12 7.72 12.75 0.87
N GLY A 13 6.80 11.82 1.20
CA GLY A 13 7.16 10.57 1.86
C GLY A 13 7.98 9.66 0.95
N MET A 14 8.42 8.52 1.49
CA MET A 14 9.32 7.59 0.78
C MET A 14 8.82 7.19 -0.61
N MET A 15 7.57 6.74 -0.75
CA MET A 15 7.05 6.25 -2.04
C MET A 15 6.74 7.41 -3.00
N GLY A 16 6.14 8.51 -2.52
CA GLY A 16 5.89 9.69 -3.36
C GLY A 16 7.20 10.23 -3.95
N SER A 17 8.24 10.36 -3.12
CA SER A 17 9.57 10.79 -3.56
C SER A 17 10.23 9.78 -4.50
N ALA A 18 10.09 8.47 -4.26
CA ALA A 18 10.67 7.45 -5.15
C ALA A 18 10.07 7.47 -6.56
N LEU A 19 8.76 7.73 -6.68
CA LEU A 19 8.10 7.83 -7.99
C LEU A 19 8.52 9.04 -8.81
N ALA A 20 9.18 10.03 -8.20
CA ALA A 20 9.77 11.15 -8.93
C ALA A 20 10.93 10.69 -9.86
N PHE A 21 11.59 9.55 -9.56
CA PHE A 21 12.68 9.01 -10.37
C PHE A 21 12.16 8.53 -11.73
N PRO A 22 11.30 7.50 -11.85
CA PRO A 22 10.82 7.06 -13.16
C PRO A 22 10.04 8.16 -13.89
N ALA A 23 9.30 9.02 -13.17
CA ALA A 23 8.60 10.14 -13.77
C ALA A 23 9.56 11.11 -14.45
N ARG A 24 10.64 11.52 -13.78
CA ARG A 24 11.60 12.50 -14.31
C ARG A 24 12.54 11.89 -15.35
N GLU A 25 13.02 10.68 -15.13
CA GLU A 25 13.93 9.98 -16.04
C GLU A 25 13.27 9.63 -17.36
N ASN A 26 11.95 9.46 -17.39
CA ASN A 26 11.18 9.34 -18.63
C ASN A 26 10.92 10.71 -19.33
N GLY A 27 11.65 11.76 -18.97
CA GLY A 27 11.68 13.04 -19.67
C GLY A 27 10.56 14.02 -19.30
N ASN A 28 9.79 13.79 -18.23
CA ASN A 28 8.70 14.67 -17.85
C ASN A 28 9.13 15.79 -16.91
N SER A 29 8.32 16.85 -16.82
CA SER A 29 8.44 17.86 -15.78
C SER A 29 7.83 17.33 -14.49
N VAL A 30 8.58 17.37 -13.39
CA VAL A 30 8.14 16.83 -12.10
C VAL A 30 8.21 17.90 -11.02
N ARG A 31 7.11 18.05 -10.28
CA ARG A 31 6.98 18.92 -9.12
C ARG A 31 6.69 18.09 -7.89
N LEU A 32 7.57 18.14 -6.90
CA LEU A 32 7.40 17.44 -5.62
C LEU A 32 6.92 18.41 -4.56
N VAL A 33 5.74 18.17 -4.02
CA VAL A 33 5.09 18.98 -2.99
C VAL A 33 5.08 18.21 -1.67
N GLY A 34 5.56 18.81 -0.60
CA GLY A 34 5.44 18.23 0.74
C GLY A 34 4.01 18.34 1.29
N THR A 35 3.65 17.45 2.19
CA THR A 35 2.52 17.68 3.12
C THR A 35 2.96 18.62 4.25
N PRO A 36 2.06 19.12 5.12
CA PRO A 36 2.47 19.88 6.30
C PRO A 36 3.49 19.18 7.20
N LEU A 37 3.58 17.83 7.12
CA LEU A 37 4.53 17.02 7.88
C LEU A 37 5.90 16.87 7.19
N ASP A 38 6.02 17.25 5.92
CA ASP A 38 7.21 17.03 5.11
C ASP A 38 8.09 18.29 4.95
N ARG A 39 7.89 19.32 5.78
CA ARG A 39 8.58 20.61 5.65
C ARG A 39 10.10 20.44 5.60
N GLU A 40 10.66 19.73 6.56
CA GLU A 40 12.10 19.48 6.66
C GLU A 40 12.61 18.65 5.49
N ILE A 41 11.81 17.70 5.00
CA ILE A 41 12.14 16.88 3.83
C ILE A 41 12.27 17.78 2.58
N ILE A 42 11.30 18.66 2.35
CA ILE A 42 11.33 19.57 1.19
C ILE A 42 12.50 20.55 1.27
N GLU A 43 12.83 21.08 2.45
CA GLU A 43 13.99 21.96 2.61
C GLU A 43 15.31 21.21 2.33
N ALA A 44 15.44 19.97 2.81
CA ALA A 44 16.59 19.14 2.48
C ALA A 44 16.67 18.84 0.96
N CYS A 45 15.54 18.52 0.32
CA CYS A 45 15.51 18.31 -1.12
C CYS A 45 15.92 19.55 -1.92
N LYS A 46 15.51 20.77 -1.50
CA LYS A 46 15.93 22.02 -2.12
C LYS A 46 17.42 22.29 -1.96
N ALA A 47 17.96 22.01 -0.77
CA ALA A 47 19.36 22.29 -0.44
C ALA A 47 20.34 21.31 -1.10
N GLU A 48 19.98 20.02 -1.15
CA GLU A 48 20.88 18.92 -1.48
C GLU A 48 20.49 18.19 -2.77
N GLY A 49 19.32 18.46 -3.35
CA GLY A 49 18.80 17.67 -4.49
C GLY A 49 18.52 16.21 -4.12
N LYS A 50 18.30 15.91 -2.84
CA LYS A 50 18.22 14.55 -2.32
C LYS A 50 17.19 14.42 -1.20
N HIS A 51 16.44 13.33 -1.20
CA HIS A 51 15.58 12.99 -0.06
C HIS A 51 16.45 12.50 1.11
N PRO A 52 16.21 12.94 2.37
CA PRO A 52 17.07 12.61 3.53
C PRO A 52 17.28 11.11 3.80
N LYS A 53 16.34 10.28 3.34
CA LYS A 53 16.38 8.82 3.54
C LYS A 53 16.84 8.02 2.32
N PHE A 54 17.15 8.67 1.21
CA PHE A 54 17.66 7.97 0.02
C PHE A 54 19.18 8.10 -0.07
N GLU A 55 19.83 7.12 -0.68
CA GLU A 55 21.25 7.17 -0.97
C GLU A 55 21.54 7.97 -2.24
N LYS A 56 20.68 7.85 -3.25
CA LYS A 56 20.77 8.58 -4.52
C LYS A 56 20.14 9.97 -4.45
N ALA A 57 20.76 10.93 -5.12
CA ALA A 57 20.16 12.22 -5.42
C ALA A 57 18.99 12.04 -6.40
N PHE A 58 18.06 12.97 -6.38
CA PHE A 58 17.01 13.04 -7.41
C PHE A 58 17.61 13.33 -8.80
N PRO A 59 16.97 12.85 -9.87
CA PRO A 59 17.28 13.31 -11.23
C PRO A 59 17.13 14.85 -11.33
N GLU A 60 18.02 15.48 -12.10
CA GLU A 60 18.00 16.95 -12.27
C GLU A 60 16.68 17.48 -12.82
N GLY A 61 16.30 18.68 -12.39
CA GLY A 61 15.15 19.41 -12.91
C GLY A 61 13.81 19.09 -12.21
N ILE A 62 13.84 18.51 -11.02
CA ILE A 62 12.65 18.42 -10.15
C ILE A 62 12.50 19.74 -9.41
N GLU A 63 11.28 20.27 -9.42
CA GLU A 63 10.89 21.47 -8.66
C GLU A 63 10.29 21.06 -7.30
N TYR A 64 10.70 21.75 -6.21
CA TYR A 64 10.29 21.41 -4.85
C TYR A 64 9.42 22.51 -4.26
N PHE A 65 8.24 22.13 -3.72
CA PHE A 65 7.26 23.04 -3.15
C PHE A 65 6.89 22.64 -1.72
N GLN A 66 6.77 23.64 -0.84
CA GLN A 66 6.06 23.45 0.43
C GLN A 66 4.56 23.38 0.18
N PHE A 67 3.81 22.74 1.09
CA PHE A 67 2.35 22.63 0.96
C PHE A 67 1.65 23.99 0.82
N ASP A 68 2.14 25.01 1.45
CA ASP A 68 1.59 26.38 1.38
C ASP A 68 1.46 26.88 -0.08
N ASN A 69 2.29 26.35 -0.98
CA ASN A 69 2.34 26.69 -2.41
C ASN A 69 1.79 25.58 -3.33
N TRP A 70 1.07 24.58 -2.80
CA TRP A 70 0.61 23.44 -3.60
C TRP A 70 -0.28 23.85 -4.78
N LYS A 71 -1.12 24.89 -4.61
CA LYS A 71 -1.97 25.41 -5.69
C LYS A 71 -1.18 25.98 -6.86
N GLU A 72 0.01 26.50 -6.61
CA GLU A 72 0.96 26.90 -7.66
C GLU A 72 1.54 25.69 -8.37
N ALA A 73 1.96 24.69 -7.59
CA ALA A 73 2.57 23.49 -8.10
C ALA A 73 1.63 22.64 -9.00
N VAL A 74 0.31 22.75 -8.84
CA VAL A 74 -0.65 22.00 -9.69
C VAL A 74 -1.10 22.76 -10.93
N LYS A 75 -0.71 24.03 -11.11
CA LYS A 75 -1.09 24.78 -12.31
C LYS A 75 -0.51 24.14 -13.57
N GLY A 76 -1.41 23.76 -14.48
CA GLY A 76 -1.05 23.15 -15.76
C GLY A 76 -0.44 21.76 -15.67
N CYS A 77 -0.58 21.04 -14.54
CA CYS A 77 -0.19 19.65 -14.48
C CYS A 77 -1.18 18.78 -15.26
N ASP A 78 -0.68 17.72 -15.85
CA ASP A 78 -1.49 16.75 -16.61
C ASP A 78 -2.11 15.69 -15.70
N PHE A 79 -1.47 15.34 -14.59
CA PHE A 79 -2.04 14.53 -13.50
C PHE A 79 -1.26 14.71 -12.20
N ILE A 80 -1.86 14.24 -11.11
CA ILE A 80 -1.27 14.29 -9.77
C ILE A 80 -1.02 12.87 -9.25
N ILE A 81 0.15 12.65 -8.64
CA ILE A 81 0.42 11.47 -7.82
C ILE A 81 0.12 11.81 -6.37
N GLY A 82 -0.85 11.11 -5.76
CA GLY A 82 -1.16 11.21 -4.34
C GLY A 82 -0.23 10.34 -3.51
N GLY A 83 0.86 10.94 -3.01
CA GLY A 83 1.94 10.26 -2.27
C GLY A 83 1.75 10.20 -0.75
N VAL A 84 0.50 10.23 -0.27
CA VAL A 84 0.17 10.24 1.17
C VAL A 84 0.07 8.83 1.74
N SER A 85 0.25 8.69 3.06
CA SER A 85 0.01 7.44 3.77
C SER A 85 -1.50 7.24 4.04
N SER A 86 -1.88 6.05 4.50
CA SER A 86 -3.26 5.74 4.92
C SER A 86 -3.79 6.68 6.02
N PHE A 87 -2.93 7.28 6.83
CA PHE A 87 -3.30 8.28 7.84
C PHE A 87 -3.59 9.66 7.24
N GLY A 88 -3.14 9.93 6.01
CA GLY A 88 -3.38 11.17 5.30
C GLY A 88 -4.58 11.12 4.35
N VAL A 89 -5.37 10.03 4.32
CA VAL A 89 -6.47 9.83 3.37
C VAL A 89 -7.53 10.91 3.48
N ASP A 90 -8.01 11.19 4.69
CA ASP A 90 -9.02 12.22 4.94
C ASP A 90 -8.47 13.63 4.73
N TRP A 91 -7.23 13.86 5.15
CA TRP A 91 -6.55 15.12 4.88
C TRP A 91 -6.43 15.39 3.39
N PHE A 92 -6.00 14.40 2.59
CA PHE A 92 -5.85 14.53 1.14
C PHE A 92 -7.19 14.78 0.45
N LEU A 93 -8.26 14.11 0.91
CA LEU A 93 -9.62 14.37 0.44
C LEU A 93 -10.02 15.83 0.67
N ASN A 94 -9.90 16.32 1.91
CA ASN A 94 -10.44 17.59 2.33
C ASN A 94 -9.59 18.79 1.89
N GLU A 95 -8.27 18.67 1.93
CA GLU A 95 -7.36 19.77 1.61
C GLU A 95 -7.00 19.84 0.12
N VAL A 96 -6.93 18.68 -0.55
CA VAL A 96 -6.48 18.62 -1.95
C VAL A 96 -7.63 18.28 -2.88
N LEU A 97 -8.24 17.10 -2.78
CA LEU A 97 -9.16 16.61 -3.80
C LEU A 97 -10.41 17.49 -3.97
N ILE A 98 -10.97 18.03 -2.90
CA ILE A 98 -12.13 18.92 -2.96
C ILE A 98 -11.79 20.28 -3.60
N ASN A 99 -10.55 20.73 -3.42
CA ASN A 99 -10.10 22.06 -3.84
C ASN A 99 -9.35 22.09 -5.19
N LEU A 100 -9.15 20.93 -5.79
CA LEU A 100 -8.44 20.75 -7.05
C LEU A 100 -9.43 20.79 -8.23
N ASP A 101 -8.99 21.27 -9.40
CA ASP A 101 -9.76 21.16 -10.65
C ASP A 101 -10.16 19.70 -10.90
N PRO A 102 -11.46 19.38 -11.02
CA PRO A 102 -11.93 18.00 -11.18
C PRO A 102 -11.45 17.31 -12.46
N SER A 103 -11.04 18.04 -13.47
CA SER A 103 -10.53 17.50 -14.74
C SER A 103 -9.15 16.84 -14.59
N ILE A 104 -8.37 17.20 -13.55
CA ILE A 104 -7.02 16.67 -13.32
C ILE A 104 -7.11 15.25 -12.73
N PRO A 105 -6.61 14.20 -13.42
CA PRO A 105 -6.62 12.85 -12.91
C PRO A 105 -5.68 12.68 -11.71
N ILE A 106 -6.01 11.73 -10.85
CA ILE A 106 -5.21 11.35 -9.69
C ILE A 106 -4.66 9.94 -9.89
N LEU A 107 -3.39 9.72 -9.54
CA LEU A 107 -2.78 8.39 -9.41
C LEU A 107 -2.40 8.21 -7.93
N SER A 108 -3.15 7.38 -7.20
CA SER A 108 -2.91 7.11 -5.78
C SER A 108 -1.84 6.05 -5.58
N VAL A 109 -0.99 6.23 -4.57
CA VAL A 109 -0.08 5.18 -4.09
C VAL A 109 -0.50 4.62 -2.73
N THR A 110 -1.60 5.14 -2.18
CA THR A 110 -2.05 4.83 -0.82
C THR A 110 -2.80 3.51 -0.81
N LYS A 111 -2.24 2.52 -0.14
CA LYS A 111 -2.81 1.17 -0.02
C LYS A 111 -3.62 1.05 1.27
N GLY A 112 -4.79 0.48 1.18
CA GLY A 112 -5.62 0.20 2.35
C GLY A 112 -7.10 0.10 2.04
N LEU A 113 -7.86 -0.34 3.04
CA LEU A 113 -9.30 -0.59 2.96
C LEU A 113 -10.02 0.14 4.09
N VAL A 114 -11.24 0.53 3.79
CA VAL A 114 -12.22 1.03 4.77
C VAL A 114 -13.29 -0.03 4.92
N ASN A 115 -13.59 -0.42 6.15
CA ASN A 115 -14.72 -1.30 6.45
C ASN A 115 -15.97 -0.46 6.68
N LEU A 116 -17.08 -0.88 6.07
CA LEU A 116 -18.40 -0.28 6.25
C LEU A 116 -19.18 -1.06 7.31
N GLU A 117 -20.27 -0.47 7.81
CA GLU A 117 -21.12 -1.07 8.84
C GLU A 117 -21.75 -2.40 8.41
N ASP A 118 -21.97 -2.59 7.12
CA ASP A 118 -22.52 -3.81 6.54
C ASP A 118 -21.48 -4.95 6.37
N GLY A 119 -20.22 -4.71 6.70
CA GLY A 119 -19.10 -5.63 6.51
C GLY A 119 -18.48 -5.59 5.12
N SER A 120 -18.88 -4.62 4.28
CA SER A 120 -18.19 -4.38 3.00
C SER A 120 -16.84 -3.73 3.23
N LEU A 121 -15.88 -4.07 2.36
CA LEU A 121 -14.57 -3.44 2.31
C LEU A 121 -14.48 -2.62 1.03
N ILE A 122 -14.15 -1.34 1.15
CA ILE A 122 -13.92 -0.46 0.00
C ILE A 122 -12.49 0.06 -0.01
N SER A 123 -11.94 0.27 -1.20
CA SER A 123 -10.61 0.85 -1.39
C SER A 123 -10.59 2.35 -1.10
N TYR A 124 -9.41 2.94 -0.87
CA TYR A 124 -9.31 4.40 -0.74
C TYR A 124 -9.70 5.16 -2.01
N PRO A 125 -9.37 4.73 -3.24
CA PRO A 125 -9.92 5.35 -4.44
C PRO A 125 -11.45 5.39 -4.45
N GLU A 126 -12.11 4.30 -4.07
CA GLU A 126 -13.56 4.23 -4.00
C GLU A 126 -14.12 5.12 -2.89
N TYR A 127 -13.50 5.13 -1.71
CA TYR A 127 -13.85 6.03 -0.61
C TYR A 127 -13.81 7.49 -1.05
N TRP A 128 -12.75 7.91 -1.73
CA TRP A 128 -12.65 9.25 -2.26
C TRP A 128 -13.69 9.55 -3.34
N GLN A 129 -13.93 8.62 -4.27
CA GLN A 129 -14.96 8.78 -5.31
C GLN A 129 -16.34 8.97 -4.71
N ARG A 130 -16.73 8.13 -3.73
CA ARG A 130 -18.03 8.25 -3.03
C ARG A 130 -18.15 9.59 -2.29
N SER A 131 -17.11 10.00 -1.59
CA SER A 131 -17.07 11.24 -0.83
C SER A 131 -17.14 12.49 -1.71
N LEU A 132 -16.49 12.48 -2.87
CA LEU A 132 -16.52 13.56 -3.85
C LEU A 132 -17.87 13.60 -4.58
N ALA A 133 -18.41 12.45 -4.99
CA ALA A 133 -19.72 12.35 -5.63
C ALA A 133 -20.84 12.91 -4.76
N ALA A 134 -20.78 12.66 -3.44
CA ALA A 134 -21.72 13.25 -2.48
C ALA A 134 -21.68 14.80 -2.44
N LYS A 135 -20.61 15.41 -2.99
CA LYS A 135 -20.44 16.87 -3.14
C LYS A 135 -20.63 17.35 -4.59
N GLY A 136 -21.10 16.47 -5.49
CA GLY A 136 -21.28 16.77 -6.91
C GLY A 136 -19.97 16.91 -7.70
N ILE A 137 -18.87 16.34 -7.20
CA ILE A 137 -17.56 16.36 -7.85
C ILE A 137 -17.29 14.98 -8.46
N GLU A 138 -17.15 14.93 -9.77
CA GLU A 138 -16.68 13.73 -10.48
C GLU A 138 -15.19 13.85 -10.78
N ARG A 139 -14.42 12.81 -10.46
CA ARG A 139 -12.96 12.79 -10.63
C ARG A 139 -12.46 11.45 -11.12
N LYS A 140 -11.46 11.47 -11.99
CA LYS A 140 -10.75 10.28 -12.45
C LYS A 140 -9.69 9.91 -11.41
N ILE A 141 -9.93 8.85 -10.65
CA ILE A 141 -9.01 8.34 -9.64
C ILE A 141 -8.50 6.99 -10.10
N CYS A 142 -7.19 6.91 -10.29
CA CYS A 142 -6.41 5.71 -10.58
C CYS A 142 -5.56 5.38 -9.37
N ALA A 143 -5.04 4.16 -9.29
CA ALA A 143 -4.14 3.75 -8.23
C ALA A 143 -3.02 2.83 -8.72
N ILE A 144 -2.00 2.64 -7.87
CA ILE A 144 -0.84 1.78 -8.12
C ILE A 144 -0.85 0.63 -7.13
N GLY A 145 -0.81 -0.60 -7.63
CA GLY A 145 -0.61 -1.80 -6.84
C GLY A 145 0.57 -2.63 -7.33
N GLY A 146 1.20 -3.39 -6.44
CA GLY A 146 2.24 -4.35 -6.80
C GLY A 146 3.51 -4.26 -5.96
N PRO A 147 4.45 -5.20 -6.21
CA PRO A 147 5.72 -5.29 -5.49
C PRO A 147 6.63 -4.12 -5.83
N CYS A 148 6.70 -3.14 -4.97
CA CYS A 148 7.56 -1.98 -5.12
C CYS A 148 7.95 -1.42 -3.76
N THR A 149 9.22 -1.47 -3.44
CA THR A 149 9.79 -0.75 -2.30
C THR A 149 10.46 0.52 -2.78
N SER A 150 10.37 1.59 -2.01
CA SER A 150 10.91 2.90 -2.40
C SER A 150 12.43 2.89 -2.59
N TYR A 151 13.15 2.13 -1.77
CA TYR A 151 14.62 2.05 -1.86
C TYR A 151 15.07 1.31 -3.12
N GLU A 152 14.41 0.21 -3.46
CA GLU A 152 14.73 -0.60 -4.64
C GLU A 152 14.35 0.15 -5.92
N LEU A 153 13.21 0.84 -5.94
CA LEU A 153 12.84 1.70 -7.07
C LEU A 153 13.89 2.78 -7.34
N VAL A 154 14.35 3.47 -6.28
CA VAL A 154 15.42 4.48 -6.38
C VAL A 154 16.75 3.86 -6.78
N ALA A 155 17.00 2.60 -6.41
CA ALA A 155 18.18 1.84 -6.84
C ALA A 155 18.08 1.36 -8.30
N HIS A 156 16.95 1.53 -8.97
CA HIS A 156 16.66 1.04 -10.32
C HIS A 156 16.59 -0.50 -10.41
N ASP A 157 16.14 -1.14 -9.32
CA ASP A 157 15.83 -2.57 -9.39
C ASP A 157 14.60 -2.81 -10.27
N GLN A 158 14.61 -3.94 -10.97
CA GLN A 158 13.52 -4.30 -11.88
C GLN A 158 12.21 -4.43 -11.11
N THR A 159 11.30 -3.51 -11.37
CA THR A 159 10.06 -3.35 -10.61
C THR A 159 8.87 -3.46 -11.55
N GLU A 160 7.96 -4.40 -11.28
CA GLU A 160 6.68 -4.52 -11.98
C GLU A 160 5.52 -4.16 -11.05
N VAL A 161 4.66 -3.27 -11.52
CA VAL A 161 3.44 -2.84 -10.83
C VAL A 161 2.26 -2.81 -11.80
N ALA A 162 1.04 -2.71 -11.25
CA ALA A 162 -0.12 -2.40 -12.07
C ALA A 162 -0.70 -1.04 -11.71
N PHE A 163 -1.17 -0.32 -12.72
CA PHE A 163 -2.03 0.84 -12.55
C PHE A 163 -3.48 0.43 -12.82
N CYS A 164 -4.38 0.82 -11.93
CA CYS A 164 -5.81 0.57 -12.10
C CYS A 164 -6.64 1.85 -12.17
N GLY A 165 -7.75 1.79 -12.89
CA GLY A 165 -8.68 2.91 -13.03
C GLY A 165 -9.76 2.61 -14.07
N LYS A 166 -10.88 3.31 -13.99
CA LYS A 166 -12.03 3.07 -14.89
C LYS A 166 -11.92 3.79 -16.26
N GLN A 167 -10.81 4.50 -16.54
CA GLN A 167 -10.60 5.26 -17.77
C GLN A 167 -9.33 4.77 -18.48
N PRO A 168 -9.44 3.85 -19.47
CA PRO A 168 -8.30 3.24 -20.16
C PRO A 168 -7.33 4.26 -20.78
N GLU A 169 -7.83 5.37 -21.32
CA GLU A 169 -6.99 6.38 -21.95
C GLU A 169 -6.11 7.13 -20.93
N VAL A 170 -6.65 7.35 -19.72
CA VAL A 170 -5.87 7.95 -18.62
C VAL A 170 -4.78 6.97 -18.17
N LEU A 171 -5.13 5.69 -18.01
CA LEU A 171 -4.16 4.65 -17.64
C LEU A 171 -3.03 4.52 -18.66
N LYS A 172 -3.36 4.49 -19.97
CA LYS A 172 -2.36 4.43 -21.04
C LYS A 172 -1.44 5.65 -21.03
N MET A 173 -1.99 6.84 -20.82
CA MET A 173 -1.20 8.07 -20.70
C MET A 173 -0.26 8.00 -19.50
N MET A 174 -0.75 7.62 -18.32
CA MET A 174 0.07 7.48 -17.11
C MET A 174 1.16 6.42 -17.28
N LYS A 175 0.83 5.25 -17.86
CA LYS A 175 1.82 4.20 -18.18
C LYS A 175 2.91 4.74 -19.11
N ALA A 176 2.54 5.35 -20.22
CA ALA A 176 3.52 5.89 -21.18
C ALA A 176 4.43 6.95 -20.56
N THR A 177 3.91 7.68 -19.55
CA THR A 177 4.61 8.75 -18.85
C THR A 177 5.59 8.23 -17.78
N MET A 178 5.26 7.09 -17.15
CA MET A 178 5.98 6.57 -15.99
C MET A 178 6.87 5.35 -16.28
N SER A 179 6.66 4.64 -17.40
CA SER A 179 7.44 3.43 -17.74
C SER A 179 8.89 3.78 -18.08
N THR A 180 9.82 3.01 -17.54
CA THR A 180 11.26 3.07 -17.83
C THR A 180 11.79 1.66 -18.12
N ASP A 181 13.09 1.50 -18.29
CA ASP A 181 13.77 0.21 -18.45
C ASP A 181 13.84 -0.63 -17.15
N TYR A 182 13.47 -0.03 -16.01
CA TYR A 182 13.41 -0.70 -14.70
C TYR A 182 12.04 -0.60 -14.02
N TYR A 183 11.10 0.22 -14.52
CA TYR A 183 9.75 0.37 -13.96
C TYR A 183 8.70 -0.04 -14.98
N HIS A 184 8.20 -1.25 -14.83
CA HIS A 184 7.27 -1.91 -15.74
C HIS A 184 5.85 -1.80 -15.22
N ILE A 185 4.91 -1.43 -16.10
CA ILE A 185 3.55 -1.10 -15.68
C ILE A 185 2.55 -1.93 -16.48
N SER A 186 1.78 -2.77 -15.78
CA SER A 186 0.58 -3.42 -16.29
C SER A 186 -0.64 -2.52 -16.08
N LEU A 187 -1.72 -2.72 -16.83
CA LEU A 187 -2.95 -1.92 -16.71
C LEU A 187 -4.15 -2.83 -16.44
N THR A 188 -5.05 -2.38 -15.55
CA THR A 188 -6.31 -3.07 -15.29
C THR A 188 -7.43 -2.06 -14.99
N GLU A 189 -8.68 -2.40 -15.35
CA GLU A 189 -9.86 -1.65 -14.93
C GLU A 189 -10.45 -2.17 -13.61
N ASP A 190 -9.90 -3.26 -13.07
CA ASP A 190 -10.30 -3.86 -11.80
C ASP A 190 -9.66 -3.12 -10.61
N VAL A 191 -10.21 -1.95 -10.28
CA VAL A 191 -9.71 -1.09 -9.17
C VAL A 191 -9.91 -1.80 -7.83
N GLU A 192 -11.10 -2.34 -7.63
CA GLU A 192 -11.50 -2.99 -6.38
C GLU A 192 -10.64 -4.23 -6.12
N GLY A 193 -10.40 -5.03 -7.15
CA GLY A 193 -9.57 -6.23 -7.06
C GLY A 193 -8.11 -5.90 -6.77
N LEU A 194 -7.51 -4.97 -7.52
CA LEU A 194 -6.11 -4.61 -7.32
C LEU A 194 -5.86 -3.97 -5.95
N GLU A 195 -6.67 -2.98 -5.59
CA GLU A 195 -6.51 -2.26 -4.32
C GLU A 195 -6.75 -3.18 -3.11
N SER A 196 -7.72 -4.10 -3.20
CA SER A 196 -7.94 -5.10 -2.16
C SER A 196 -6.74 -6.05 -2.05
N ALA A 197 -6.23 -6.56 -3.15
CA ALA A 197 -5.09 -7.49 -3.15
C ALA A 197 -3.86 -6.87 -2.47
N VAL A 198 -3.51 -5.62 -2.84
CA VAL A 198 -2.34 -4.95 -2.28
C VAL A 198 -2.55 -4.37 -0.87
N ALA A 199 -3.79 -4.21 -0.42
CA ALA A 199 -4.08 -3.84 0.96
C ALA A 199 -3.99 -5.05 1.89
N LEU A 200 -4.59 -6.17 1.51
CA LEU A 200 -4.66 -7.42 2.29
C LEU A 200 -3.28 -7.94 2.67
N LYS A 201 -2.29 -7.83 1.77
CA LYS A 201 -0.93 -8.29 2.03
C LYS A 201 -0.35 -7.83 3.37
N ASN A 202 -0.68 -6.62 3.81
CA ASN A 202 -0.10 -6.04 5.03
C ASN A 202 -0.50 -6.82 6.29
N GLY A 203 -1.77 -7.25 6.39
CA GLY A 203 -2.24 -8.06 7.50
C GLY A 203 -1.61 -9.46 7.49
N TYR A 204 -1.52 -10.08 6.32
CA TYR A 204 -0.96 -11.43 6.18
C TYR A 204 0.57 -11.47 6.30
N ALA A 205 1.28 -10.46 5.82
CA ALA A 205 2.73 -10.36 6.02
C ALA A 205 3.10 -10.30 7.51
N LEU A 206 2.24 -9.73 8.34
CA LEU A 206 2.39 -9.72 9.79
C LEU A 206 2.46 -11.15 10.35
N ALA A 207 1.51 -12.01 9.97
CA ALA A 207 1.47 -13.41 10.40
C ALA A 207 2.69 -14.22 9.94
N VAL A 208 3.11 -14.03 8.67
CA VAL A 208 4.32 -14.68 8.16
C VAL A 208 5.55 -14.21 8.95
N ALA A 209 5.66 -12.94 9.26
CA ALA A 209 6.77 -12.42 10.05
C ALA A 209 6.80 -12.92 11.51
N MET A 210 5.63 -13.23 12.10
CA MET A 210 5.55 -13.87 13.41
C MET A 210 6.28 -15.22 13.45
N THR A 211 6.29 -16.00 12.36
CA THR A 211 7.02 -17.27 12.30
C THR A 211 8.52 -17.08 12.45
N ILE A 212 9.06 -15.98 11.96
CA ILE A 212 10.49 -15.65 12.08
C ILE A 212 10.83 -15.39 13.54
N GLY A 213 10.07 -14.53 14.20
CA GLY A 213 10.27 -14.24 15.63
C GLY A 213 10.07 -15.48 16.51
N LEU A 214 9.11 -16.36 16.15
CA LEU A 214 8.89 -17.61 16.85
C LEU A 214 10.10 -18.57 16.74
N VAL A 215 10.70 -18.66 15.57
CA VAL A 215 11.95 -19.43 15.37
C VAL A 215 13.09 -18.84 16.18
N ASN A 216 13.26 -17.52 16.17
CA ASN A 216 14.26 -16.84 17.01
C ASN A 216 14.11 -17.18 18.49
N ARG A 217 12.86 -17.20 18.99
CA ARG A 217 12.54 -17.51 20.39
C ARG A 217 12.75 -18.97 20.76
N THR A 218 12.45 -19.91 19.86
CA THR A 218 12.34 -21.33 20.21
C THR A 218 13.52 -22.18 19.76
N MET A 219 14.16 -21.86 18.66
CA MET A 219 15.21 -22.65 18.05
C MET A 219 16.57 -21.96 18.07
N ASN A 220 16.61 -20.70 17.72
CA ASN A 220 17.79 -19.83 17.70
C ASN A 220 19.02 -20.44 16.97
N ASP A 221 18.77 -21.27 15.95
CA ASP A 221 19.78 -22.04 15.20
C ASP A 221 19.87 -21.60 13.72
N GLY A 222 19.30 -20.48 13.35
CA GLY A 222 19.38 -19.90 12.02
C GLY A 222 18.02 -19.68 11.35
N LEU A 223 18.02 -19.55 10.02
CA LEU A 223 16.82 -19.27 9.24
C LEU A 223 16.05 -20.56 8.93
N HIS A 224 14.79 -20.58 9.28
CA HIS A 224 13.86 -21.66 8.98
C HIS A 224 12.83 -21.20 7.93
N TYR A 225 12.93 -21.76 6.74
CA TYR A 225 12.06 -21.35 5.62
C TYR A 225 10.75 -22.13 5.55
N ASN A 226 10.67 -23.35 6.09
CA ASN A 226 9.47 -24.18 6.01
C ASN A 226 8.26 -23.51 6.69
N SER A 227 8.43 -22.98 7.90
CA SER A 227 7.37 -22.27 8.63
C SER A 227 6.97 -20.97 7.92
N GLN A 228 7.93 -20.22 7.39
CA GLN A 228 7.65 -19.01 6.60
C GLN A 228 6.88 -19.34 5.32
N ALA A 229 7.32 -20.39 4.58
CA ALA A 229 6.67 -20.82 3.35
C ALA A 229 5.24 -21.35 3.61
N GLY A 230 5.05 -22.16 4.66
CA GLY A 230 3.73 -22.64 5.06
C GLY A 230 2.78 -21.51 5.47
N ALA A 231 3.27 -20.54 6.25
CA ALA A 231 2.50 -19.35 6.60
C ALA A 231 2.20 -18.48 5.38
N PHE A 232 3.16 -18.29 4.47
CA PHE A 232 2.95 -17.58 3.21
C PHE A 232 1.89 -18.26 2.34
N TYR A 233 1.96 -19.58 2.21
CA TYR A 233 0.95 -20.37 1.48
C TYR A 233 -0.45 -20.19 2.07
N GLN A 234 -0.60 -20.25 3.40
CA GLN A 234 -1.88 -20.02 4.06
C GLN A 234 -2.37 -18.58 3.86
N ALA A 235 -1.47 -17.59 3.92
CA ALA A 235 -1.79 -16.20 3.64
C ALA A 235 -2.37 -16.02 2.23
N VAL A 236 -1.73 -16.60 1.22
CA VAL A 236 -2.22 -16.59 -0.17
C VAL A 236 -3.60 -17.24 -0.28
N LYS A 237 -3.81 -18.39 0.39
CA LYS A 237 -5.08 -19.11 0.39
C LYS A 237 -6.24 -18.24 0.96
N GLU A 238 -6.01 -17.56 2.07
CA GLU A 238 -7.02 -16.67 2.67
C GLU A 238 -7.22 -15.40 1.85
N MET A 239 -6.15 -14.79 1.31
CA MET A 239 -6.27 -13.65 0.39
C MET A 239 -7.14 -13.97 -0.82
N ARG A 240 -6.96 -15.16 -1.42
CA ARG A 240 -7.80 -15.61 -2.54
C ARG A 240 -9.27 -15.64 -2.17
N TYR A 241 -9.64 -16.23 -1.03
CA TYR A 241 -11.05 -16.26 -0.60
C TYR A 241 -11.63 -14.85 -0.44
N LEU A 242 -10.84 -13.91 0.13
CA LEU A 242 -11.30 -12.53 0.26
C LEU A 242 -11.47 -11.84 -1.09
N LEU A 243 -10.55 -12.06 -2.02
CA LEU A 243 -10.59 -11.49 -3.37
C LEU A 243 -11.74 -12.09 -4.19
N GLU A 244 -11.99 -13.40 -4.08
CA GLU A 244 -13.15 -14.05 -4.69
C GLU A 244 -14.47 -13.48 -4.18
N LEU A 245 -14.59 -13.19 -2.87
CA LEU A 245 -15.76 -12.52 -2.28
C LEU A 245 -16.00 -11.11 -2.81
N GLN A 246 -14.98 -10.47 -3.37
CA GLN A 246 -15.04 -9.14 -3.96
C GLN A 246 -15.12 -9.16 -5.49
N GLY A 247 -15.08 -10.35 -6.11
CA GLY A 247 -15.12 -10.51 -7.56
C GLY A 247 -13.83 -10.06 -8.27
N ALA A 248 -12.71 -10.06 -7.57
CA ALA A 248 -11.41 -9.65 -8.11
C ALA A 248 -10.91 -10.59 -9.21
N SER A 249 -10.20 -10.03 -10.19
CA SER A 249 -9.56 -10.79 -11.26
C SER A 249 -8.33 -11.58 -10.77
N ARG A 250 -7.98 -12.66 -11.46
CA ARG A 250 -6.78 -13.46 -11.15
C ARG A 250 -5.48 -12.67 -11.32
N ASP A 251 -5.44 -11.72 -12.23
CA ASP A 251 -4.25 -10.88 -12.42
C ASP A 251 -4.02 -10.01 -11.19
N CYS A 252 -5.07 -9.44 -10.61
CA CYS A 252 -4.99 -8.69 -9.35
C CYS A 252 -4.52 -9.59 -8.18
N GLU A 253 -4.98 -10.84 -8.11
CA GLU A 253 -4.51 -11.83 -7.15
C GLU A 253 -2.98 -12.04 -7.27
N ASN A 254 -2.48 -12.29 -8.48
CA ASN A 254 -1.06 -12.53 -8.74
C ASN A 254 -0.19 -11.33 -8.32
N ILE A 255 -0.64 -10.11 -8.63
CA ILE A 255 0.03 -8.87 -8.23
C ILE A 255 0.06 -8.74 -6.69
N GLY A 256 -1.05 -9.07 -6.02
CA GLY A 256 -1.14 -9.07 -4.55
C GLY A 256 -0.19 -10.08 -3.90
N ILE A 257 0.00 -11.25 -4.51
CA ILE A 257 0.95 -12.27 -4.04
C ILE A 257 2.39 -11.76 -4.17
N GLY A 258 2.75 -11.14 -5.30
CA GLY A 258 4.06 -10.51 -5.47
C GLY A 258 4.32 -9.42 -4.44
N ASP A 259 3.31 -8.59 -4.16
CA ASP A 259 3.41 -7.52 -3.17
C ASP A 259 3.48 -8.07 -1.72
N LEU A 260 2.82 -9.20 -1.43
CA LEU A 260 2.98 -9.93 -0.17
C LEU A 260 4.42 -10.42 0.00
N TYR A 261 5.02 -10.98 -1.07
CA TYR A 261 6.39 -11.49 -1.05
C TYR A 261 7.40 -10.43 -0.58
N VAL A 262 7.45 -9.28 -1.25
CA VAL A 262 8.40 -8.21 -0.87
C VAL A 262 8.12 -7.66 0.53
N THR A 263 6.87 -7.68 0.98
CA THR A 263 6.46 -7.17 2.29
C THR A 263 6.90 -8.10 3.44
N VAL A 264 6.95 -9.40 3.19
CA VAL A 264 7.48 -10.38 4.15
C VAL A 264 8.98 -10.19 4.40
N TYR A 265 9.74 -9.83 3.37
CA TYR A 265 11.20 -9.67 3.48
C TYR A 265 11.65 -8.29 3.95
N GLY A 266 10.79 -7.30 3.92
CA GLY A 266 11.17 -5.93 4.24
C GLY A 266 10.11 -5.14 5.01
N GLY A 267 10.52 -3.97 5.48
CA GLY A 267 9.59 -2.95 5.96
C GLY A 267 9.14 -3.09 7.42
N ARG A 268 8.16 -2.25 7.74
CA ARG A 268 7.66 -2.04 9.11
C ARG A 268 6.83 -3.21 9.62
N THR A 269 6.04 -3.83 8.75
CA THR A 269 5.21 -5.01 9.06
C THR A 269 6.06 -6.19 9.52
N ARG A 270 7.20 -6.43 8.85
CA ARG A 270 8.15 -7.47 9.27
C ARG A 270 8.67 -7.23 10.69
N LYS A 271 9.04 -5.99 11.02
CA LYS A 271 9.60 -5.66 12.34
C LYS A 271 8.63 -5.99 13.47
N ILE A 272 7.38 -5.54 13.37
CA ILE A 272 6.41 -5.82 14.44
C ILE A 272 6.04 -7.30 14.48
N GLY A 273 5.91 -7.99 13.35
CA GLY A 273 5.64 -9.43 13.32
C GLY A 273 6.73 -10.23 14.03
N ILE A 274 8.01 -9.91 13.82
CA ILE A 274 9.14 -10.55 14.51
C ILE A 274 9.03 -10.33 16.01
N LEU A 275 8.80 -9.10 16.48
CA LEU A 275 8.69 -8.79 17.91
C LEU A 275 7.56 -9.59 18.59
N LEU A 276 6.38 -9.66 17.96
CA LEU A 276 5.27 -10.48 18.46
C LEU A 276 5.62 -11.97 18.47
N GLY A 277 6.28 -12.49 17.43
CA GLY A 277 6.77 -13.85 17.37
C GLY A 277 7.83 -14.19 18.44
N GLU A 278 8.67 -13.23 18.79
CA GLU A 278 9.65 -13.34 19.89
C GLU A 278 8.98 -13.32 21.27
N GLY A 279 7.67 -13.15 21.34
CA GLY A 279 6.89 -13.18 22.58
C GLY A 279 6.71 -11.82 23.23
N LYS A 280 7.01 -10.73 22.53
CA LYS A 280 6.65 -9.38 23.02
C LYS A 280 5.13 -9.22 22.96
N THR A 281 4.57 -8.58 23.98
CA THR A 281 3.17 -8.16 23.94
C THR A 281 2.98 -7.09 22.86
N TYR A 282 1.73 -6.89 22.43
CA TYR A 282 1.39 -5.81 21.51
C TYR A 282 1.89 -4.43 22.02
N GLU A 283 1.69 -4.15 23.29
CA GLU A 283 2.11 -2.89 23.91
C GLU A 283 3.64 -2.72 23.91
N GLU A 284 4.40 -3.76 24.29
CA GLU A 284 5.86 -3.74 24.24
C GLU A 284 6.38 -3.52 22.81
N ALA A 285 5.80 -4.22 21.82
CA ALA A 285 6.19 -4.08 20.42
C ALA A 285 5.90 -2.67 19.88
N MET A 286 4.76 -2.07 20.26
CA MET A 286 4.42 -0.69 19.91
C MET A 286 5.35 0.33 20.54
N ASN A 287 5.77 0.11 21.81
CA ASN A 287 6.74 0.98 22.48
C ASN A 287 8.12 0.92 21.81
N ILE A 288 8.59 -0.28 21.42
CA ILE A 288 9.85 -0.46 20.70
C ILE A 288 9.81 0.26 19.33
N LEU A 289 8.65 0.25 18.68
CA LEU A 289 8.44 0.86 17.37
C LEU A 289 7.78 2.25 17.46
N ALA A 290 7.95 2.95 18.58
CA ALA A 290 7.37 4.29 18.75
C ALA A 290 7.76 5.23 17.60
N GLY A 291 6.79 5.96 17.07
CA GLY A 291 6.97 6.86 15.91
C GLY A 291 6.96 6.15 14.53
N VAL A 292 6.80 4.82 14.50
CA VAL A 292 6.66 4.06 13.24
C VAL A 292 5.18 3.88 12.89
N THR A 293 4.80 4.28 11.69
CA THR A 293 3.45 4.04 11.17
C THR A 293 3.27 2.56 10.80
N LEU A 294 2.30 1.89 11.41
CA LEU A 294 2.04 0.45 11.25
C LEU A 294 0.68 0.21 10.57
N GLU A 295 0.62 0.40 9.26
CA GLU A 295 -0.60 0.20 8.45
C GLU A 295 -1.12 -1.24 8.52
N SER A 296 -0.23 -2.21 8.67
CA SER A 296 -0.59 -3.64 8.76
C SER A 296 -1.57 -3.95 9.89
N LEU A 297 -1.42 -3.30 11.04
CA LEU A 297 -2.32 -3.49 12.19
C LEU A 297 -3.73 -2.97 11.89
N VAL A 298 -3.80 -1.80 11.24
CA VAL A 298 -5.07 -1.17 10.87
C VAL A 298 -5.81 -2.05 9.85
N VAL A 299 -5.10 -2.50 8.81
CA VAL A 299 -5.70 -3.36 7.77
C VAL A 299 -6.15 -4.70 8.35
N ALA A 300 -5.32 -5.37 9.18
CA ALA A 300 -5.69 -6.65 9.78
C ALA A 300 -6.99 -6.54 10.61
N ARG A 301 -7.11 -5.50 11.45
CA ARG A 301 -8.31 -5.28 12.27
C ARG A 301 -9.54 -4.95 11.42
N ARG A 302 -9.40 -4.08 10.41
CA ARG A 302 -10.51 -3.71 9.51
C ARG A 302 -11.03 -4.92 8.74
N VAL A 303 -10.15 -5.73 8.18
CA VAL A 303 -10.53 -6.93 7.43
C VAL A 303 -11.18 -7.94 8.36
N PHE A 304 -10.61 -8.20 9.54
CA PHE A 304 -11.23 -9.09 10.52
C PHE A 304 -12.63 -8.61 10.96
N SER A 305 -12.75 -7.33 11.27
CA SER A 305 -14.06 -6.73 11.61
C SER A 305 -15.09 -6.92 10.49
N ALA A 306 -14.70 -6.67 9.25
CA ALA A 306 -15.58 -6.82 8.09
C ALA A 306 -16.04 -8.27 7.88
N ILE A 307 -15.11 -9.24 7.93
CA ILE A 307 -15.50 -10.66 7.76
C ILE A 307 -16.33 -11.18 8.94
N SER A 308 -16.10 -10.66 10.15
CA SER A 308 -16.90 -11.03 11.34
C SER A 308 -18.36 -10.58 11.19
N VAL A 309 -18.60 -9.33 10.75
CA VAL A 309 -19.97 -8.83 10.46
C VAL A 309 -20.64 -9.70 9.38
N ARG A 310 -19.94 -10.12 8.36
CA ARG A 310 -20.48 -10.97 7.29
C ARG A 310 -20.69 -12.41 7.77
N ALA A 311 -19.87 -12.90 8.69
CA ALA A 311 -20.05 -14.22 9.29
C ALA A 311 -21.29 -14.26 10.17
N ASP A 312 -21.57 -13.22 10.95
CA ASP A 312 -22.79 -13.10 11.77
C ASP A 312 -24.07 -13.12 10.90
N LYS A 313 -23.95 -12.66 9.64
CA LYS A 313 -25.03 -12.75 8.64
C LYS A 313 -25.11 -14.11 7.92
N GLY A 314 -24.16 -15.02 8.18
CA GLY A 314 -24.06 -16.32 7.50
C GLY A 314 -23.51 -16.26 6.07
N GLU A 315 -22.92 -15.13 5.66
CA GLU A 315 -22.35 -14.93 4.31
C GLU A 315 -20.93 -15.47 4.20
N VAL A 316 -20.19 -15.55 5.30
CA VAL A 316 -18.79 -15.94 5.37
C VAL A 316 -18.57 -16.98 6.44
N ASP A 317 -17.75 -18.00 6.15
CA ASP A 317 -17.31 -18.99 7.11
C ASP A 317 -15.92 -18.63 7.65
N LEU A 318 -15.84 -18.21 8.92
CA LEU A 318 -14.58 -17.82 9.57
C LEU A 318 -13.56 -18.96 9.63
N ARG A 319 -13.98 -20.22 9.52
CA ARG A 319 -13.05 -21.38 9.45
C ARG A 319 -12.17 -21.36 8.21
N LYS A 320 -12.51 -20.56 7.20
CA LYS A 320 -11.69 -20.31 6.02
C LYS A 320 -10.58 -19.30 6.24
N PHE A 321 -10.59 -18.60 7.39
CA PHE A 321 -9.67 -17.50 7.72
C PHE A 321 -8.95 -17.72 9.07
N PRO A 322 -8.40 -18.93 9.32
CA PRO A 322 -7.79 -19.24 10.62
C PRO A 322 -6.57 -18.37 10.93
N MET A 323 -5.80 -17.95 9.92
CA MET A 323 -4.66 -17.07 10.11
C MET A 323 -5.09 -15.66 10.48
N LEU A 324 -6.07 -15.09 9.78
CA LEU A 324 -6.57 -13.74 10.06
C LEU A 324 -7.24 -13.66 11.43
N CYS A 325 -8.04 -14.68 11.80
CA CYS A 325 -8.63 -14.78 13.13
C CYS A 325 -7.54 -14.85 14.21
N HIS A 326 -6.49 -15.63 13.99
CA HIS A 326 -5.36 -15.72 14.91
C HIS A 326 -4.60 -14.39 15.05
N VAL A 327 -4.38 -13.67 13.95
CA VAL A 327 -3.75 -12.34 13.99
C VAL A 327 -4.59 -11.38 14.84
N ALA A 328 -5.91 -11.37 14.68
CA ALA A 328 -6.80 -10.55 15.50
C ALA A 328 -6.70 -10.93 17.00
N ASP A 329 -6.69 -12.22 17.33
CA ASP A 329 -6.51 -12.71 18.70
C ASP A 329 -5.18 -12.26 19.32
N VAL A 330 -4.09 -12.31 18.54
CA VAL A 330 -2.77 -11.83 19.00
C VAL A 330 -2.79 -10.33 19.26
N LEU A 331 -3.40 -9.55 18.39
CA LEU A 331 -3.39 -8.09 18.47
C LEU A 331 -4.35 -7.56 19.56
N ASP A 332 -5.49 -8.19 19.75
CA ASP A 332 -6.58 -7.64 20.57
C ASP A 332 -6.81 -8.41 21.88
N HIS A 333 -6.35 -9.66 21.95
CA HIS A 333 -6.54 -10.53 23.12
C HIS A 333 -5.22 -11.06 23.71
N GLY A 334 -4.07 -10.65 23.17
CA GLY A 334 -2.75 -11.04 23.70
C GLY A 334 -2.43 -12.54 23.57
N LYS A 335 -3.06 -13.23 22.60
CA LYS A 335 -2.77 -14.64 22.34
C LYS A 335 -1.31 -14.82 21.89
N ASP A 336 -0.70 -15.95 22.23
CA ASP A 336 0.66 -16.28 21.75
C ASP A 336 0.70 -16.31 20.22
N ALA A 337 1.78 -15.79 19.64
CA ALA A 337 1.93 -15.64 18.20
C ALA A 337 2.13 -16.96 17.42
N ARG A 338 2.11 -18.12 18.10
CA ARG A 338 2.21 -19.44 17.50
C ARG A 338 1.00 -19.73 16.63
N LEU A 339 1.23 -19.86 15.32
CA LEU A 339 0.17 -20.05 14.35
C LEU A 339 -0.57 -21.39 14.57
N PRO A 340 -1.90 -21.44 14.28
CA PRO A 340 -2.73 -22.63 14.44
C PRO A 340 -2.57 -23.59 13.24
N TRP A 341 -1.42 -24.25 13.14
CA TRP A 341 -1.03 -25.08 11.99
C TRP A 341 -2.05 -26.18 11.64
N GLU A 342 -2.69 -26.79 12.64
CA GLU A 342 -3.72 -27.82 12.44
C GLU A 342 -4.93 -27.29 11.66
N SER A 343 -5.22 -25.99 11.81
CA SER A 343 -6.32 -25.33 11.10
C SER A 343 -5.99 -24.97 9.65
N PHE A 344 -4.73 -25.11 9.23
CA PHE A 344 -4.27 -24.80 7.87
C PHE A 344 -4.38 -26.00 6.93
N THR A 345 -4.46 -27.22 7.49
CA THR A 345 -4.56 -28.45 6.72
C THR A 345 -5.96 -28.61 6.11
N PHE A 346 -6.05 -29.35 5.02
CA PHE A 346 -7.32 -29.72 4.38
C PHE A 346 -7.22 -31.15 3.83
N GLU A 347 -8.38 -31.77 3.66
CA GLU A 347 -8.50 -33.09 3.02
C GLU A 347 -9.49 -32.96 1.85
N ASN A 348 -9.03 -33.35 0.66
CA ASN A 348 -9.82 -33.36 -0.58
C ASN A 348 -9.71 -34.75 -1.22
N ILE A 349 -10.14 -35.79 -0.49
CA ILE A 349 -10.11 -37.19 -0.89
C ILE A 349 -11.52 -37.78 -1.01
#